data_c1d05a03afe54624a4509d2d4b657e9b
#
_entry.id   c1d05a03afe54624a4509d2d4b657e9b
#
_cell.length_a   1.000
_cell.length_b   1.000
_cell.length_c   1.000
_cell.angle_alpha   90.00
_cell.angle_beta   90.00
_cell.angle_gamma   90.00
#
_symmetry.space_group_name_H-M   'P 1'
#
loop_
_entity.id
_entity.type
_entity.pdbx_description
1 polymer ?
#
loop_
_entity_poly.entity_id
_entity_poly.type
_entity_poly.pdbx_seq_one_letter_code
_entity_poly.pdbx_strand_id
1 'polypeptide(L)'
;MKLRNIFRILSAGVVLASLASCHNQEKIFPDYEGGISAYFAYQMPVRTIVLGDSETFDTSLDNQHKFIIYGTIGGSYKGKDVVIGIDVDESIAENVYYPDGTPVKVLPESYYTLSSDKLDYAGTHMGGVEVTLSDAFFADPDAIKTNYIIPVVMTDIIKGADQIKSGTPLIEGETPIRTNAALWNVQPMDYTLYGVKYVNPWDGSWLRRGVDVITGQDAGTVVRHGQYVENDEVVRLYTQSLDAVTLPVTANISKVTTTTVTSNYALHMANPTAGDANWSAQVWYQLAEPMKSGKTYTFKCKAAATEQYDWCSVFLQSTTTDDQNYSHGMSFSTEWKEITMTVKPDKDVYDKLTWCFGDKAITLMLDDVTFTEKGSDVNLIAGGDFEAQSTEGWKSWSGLEKIGPGEGGLKTETFETSEVVAKTCAVKLTFDASGNCTVSSATEGFTASGTGKYVKDGEKLAWGNKDRDGIYLDYTVDFGEKKYAIKDTLVSRSREIKMETYVPTYKE
;
A
#
# COMPACT_ATOMS: atom_id res chain seq x y z
N MET A 1 -22.16 34.26 -78.38
CA MET A 1 -22.74 34.75 -77.09
C MET A 1 -23.80 33.84 -76.48
N LYS A 2 -24.09 32.68 -77.05
CA LYS A 2 -25.18 31.77 -76.53
C LYS A 2 -24.72 30.60 -75.71
N LEU A 3 -23.50 30.12 -75.82
CA LEU A 3 -23.02 28.96 -75.00
C LEU A 3 -22.60 29.31 -73.52
N ARG A 4 -22.12 30.55 -73.31
CA ARG A 4 -21.67 31.01 -71.99
C ARG A 4 -22.79 31.23 -70.96
N ASN A 5 -24.02 31.50 -71.47
CA ASN A 5 -25.20 31.71 -70.64
C ASN A 5 -25.84 30.38 -70.26
N ILE A 6 -25.76 29.33 -71.11
CA ILE A 6 -26.29 27.99 -70.82
C ILE A 6 -25.49 27.32 -69.71
N PHE A 7 -24.14 27.48 -69.69
CA PHE A 7 -23.30 26.95 -68.62
C PHE A 7 -23.51 27.65 -67.27
N ARG A 8 -23.84 28.96 -67.27
CA ARG A 8 -24.15 29.68 -66.01
C ARG A 8 -25.54 29.30 -65.46
N ILE A 9 -26.49 28.97 -66.28
CA ILE A 9 -27.84 28.51 -65.87
C ILE A 9 -27.77 27.05 -65.37
N LEU A 10 -26.96 26.19 -65.99
CA LEU A 10 -26.75 24.82 -65.53
C LEU A 10 -26.00 24.76 -64.19
N SER A 11 -24.94 25.61 -64.00
CA SER A 11 -24.21 25.67 -62.77
C SER A 11 -25.01 26.26 -61.60
N ALA A 12 -25.90 27.22 -61.86
CA ALA A 12 -26.80 27.74 -60.83
C ALA A 12 -27.91 26.72 -60.46
N GLY A 13 -28.38 25.92 -61.41
CA GLY A 13 -29.34 24.84 -61.15
C GLY A 13 -28.78 23.69 -60.33
N VAL A 14 -27.53 23.30 -60.55
CA VAL A 14 -26.84 22.27 -59.80
C VAL A 14 -26.55 22.70 -58.34
N VAL A 15 -26.16 23.98 -58.13
CA VAL A 15 -25.94 24.52 -56.78
C VAL A 15 -27.23 24.67 -56.00
N LEU A 16 -28.36 25.04 -56.65
CA LEU A 16 -29.65 25.08 -56.00
C LEU A 16 -30.20 23.67 -55.69
N ALA A 17 -29.94 22.69 -56.56
CA ALA A 17 -30.35 21.28 -56.28
C ALA A 17 -29.53 20.64 -55.14
N SER A 18 -28.27 21.04 -54.95
CA SER A 18 -27.47 20.54 -53.82
C SER A 18 -27.84 21.16 -52.46
N LEU A 19 -28.48 22.34 -52.45
CA LEU A 19 -29.00 22.96 -51.23
C LEU A 19 -30.40 22.41 -50.83
N ALA A 20 -31.09 21.76 -51.73
CA ALA A 20 -32.38 21.09 -51.43
C ALA A 20 -32.22 19.64 -50.92
N SER A 21 -30.98 19.11 -50.93
CA SER A 21 -30.72 17.70 -50.57
C SER A 21 -30.48 17.44 -49.08
N CYS A 22 -30.52 18.46 -48.24
CA CYS A 22 -30.42 18.28 -46.78
C CYS A 22 -31.75 18.51 -46.08
N HIS A 23 -32.77 17.84 -46.52
CA HIS A 23 -33.96 17.60 -45.66
C HIS A 23 -33.65 16.37 -44.81
N ASN A 24 -32.98 16.58 -43.65
CA ASN A 24 -33.00 15.60 -42.59
C ASN A 24 -34.48 15.44 -42.19
N GLN A 25 -35.10 14.41 -42.69
CA GLN A 25 -36.41 14.00 -42.15
C GLN A 25 -36.19 13.66 -40.68
N GLU A 26 -36.90 14.37 -39.82
CA GLU A 26 -36.99 14.01 -38.42
C GLU A 26 -37.56 12.61 -38.30
N LYS A 27 -36.73 11.63 -37.93
CA LYS A 27 -37.20 10.27 -37.65
C LYS A 27 -37.86 10.26 -36.28
N ILE A 28 -39.16 10.14 -36.26
CA ILE A 28 -39.93 9.95 -35.04
C ILE A 28 -39.83 8.47 -34.67
N PHE A 29 -39.22 8.17 -33.55
CA PHE A 29 -39.24 6.83 -32.95
C PHE A 29 -40.46 6.73 -32.03
N PRO A 30 -41.28 5.67 -32.14
CA PRO A 30 -42.35 5.42 -31.21
C PRO A 30 -41.81 5.11 -29.80
N ASP A 31 -42.66 5.34 -28.82
CA ASP A 31 -42.36 4.87 -27.45
C ASP A 31 -42.30 3.34 -27.44
N TYR A 32 -41.56 2.80 -26.46
CA TYR A 32 -41.44 1.35 -26.28
C TYR A 32 -42.79 0.74 -25.88
N GLU A 33 -43.20 -0.37 -26.51
CA GLU A 33 -44.47 -1.03 -26.26
C GLU A 33 -44.64 -1.51 -24.81
N GLY A 34 -43.55 -1.78 -24.10
CA GLY A 34 -43.54 -2.12 -22.68
C GLY A 34 -43.70 -0.92 -21.73
N GLY A 35 -43.95 0.28 -22.27
CA GLY A 35 -44.25 1.49 -21.51
C GLY A 35 -43.01 2.24 -20.96
N ILE A 36 -43.31 3.29 -20.23
CA ILE A 36 -42.34 4.19 -19.63
C ILE A 36 -41.89 3.64 -18.25
N SER A 37 -40.61 3.44 -18.09
CA SER A 37 -40.04 2.91 -16.84
C SER A 37 -39.24 3.99 -16.12
N ALA A 38 -39.47 4.17 -14.81
CA ALA A 38 -38.65 5.05 -13.95
C ALA A 38 -37.62 4.24 -13.17
N TYR A 39 -36.42 4.79 -12.99
CA TYR A 39 -35.32 4.15 -12.27
C TYR A 39 -34.21 5.14 -11.92
N PHE A 40 -33.32 4.75 -11.02
CA PHE A 40 -32.03 5.42 -10.83
C PHE A 40 -30.97 4.79 -11.76
N ALA A 41 -30.27 5.61 -12.54
CA ALA A 41 -29.25 5.12 -13.49
C ALA A 41 -28.00 4.57 -12.76
N TYR A 42 -27.73 5.08 -11.58
CA TYR A 42 -26.62 4.66 -10.71
C TYR A 42 -27.14 4.38 -9.31
N GLN A 43 -26.88 3.17 -8.80
CA GLN A 43 -27.29 2.76 -7.45
C GLN A 43 -26.29 3.22 -6.38
N MET A 44 -25.00 3.43 -6.72
CA MET A 44 -23.94 3.77 -5.77
C MET A 44 -23.04 4.92 -6.29
N PRO A 45 -23.63 6.07 -6.64
CA PRO A 45 -22.85 7.23 -7.05
C PRO A 45 -22.23 7.92 -5.81
N VAL A 46 -21.11 8.62 -6.03
CA VAL A 46 -20.52 9.52 -5.03
C VAL A 46 -20.52 10.95 -5.56
N ARG A 47 -21.22 11.83 -4.87
CA ARG A 47 -21.23 13.26 -5.15
C ARG A 47 -20.17 13.94 -4.29
N THR A 48 -19.19 14.52 -4.94
CA THR A 48 -18.25 15.45 -4.28
C THR A 48 -18.76 16.87 -4.47
N ILE A 49 -19.09 17.53 -3.37
CA ILE A 49 -19.42 18.97 -3.32
C ILE A 49 -18.11 19.74 -3.47
N VAL A 50 -18.01 20.58 -4.49
CA VAL A 50 -16.77 21.30 -4.82
C VAL A 50 -16.95 22.77 -4.46
N LEU A 51 -16.46 23.16 -3.29
CA LEU A 51 -16.53 24.54 -2.85
C LEU A 51 -15.49 25.41 -3.57
N GLY A 52 -15.84 26.66 -3.85
CA GLY A 52 -15.03 27.60 -4.63
C GLY A 52 -15.24 27.44 -6.14
N ASP A 53 -14.41 28.14 -6.92
CA ASP A 53 -14.53 28.20 -8.38
C ASP A 53 -13.87 26.98 -9.05
N SER A 54 -14.39 26.57 -10.20
CA SER A 54 -13.78 25.57 -11.08
C SER A 54 -13.80 26.08 -12.54
N GLU A 55 -12.70 25.84 -13.28
CA GLU A 55 -12.64 26.14 -14.71
C GLU A 55 -13.32 25.07 -15.59
N THR A 56 -13.63 23.90 -15.04
CA THR A 56 -14.05 22.73 -15.80
C THR A 56 -15.51 22.36 -15.62
N PHE A 57 -16.17 22.82 -14.55
CA PHE A 57 -17.58 22.55 -14.28
C PHE A 57 -18.23 23.65 -13.43
N ASP A 58 -19.56 23.69 -13.47
CA ASP A 58 -20.35 24.68 -12.74
C ASP A 58 -20.45 24.26 -11.25
N THR A 59 -19.93 25.12 -10.35
CA THR A 59 -19.98 24.95 -8.89
C THR A 59 -21.03 25.82 -8.20
N SER A 60 -21.95 26.42 -8.95
CA SER A 60 -22.92 27.36 -8.39
C SER A 60 -23.86 26.76 -7.35
N LEU A 61 -24.31 25.51 -7.55
CA LEU A 61 -25.08 24.77 -6.55
C LEU A 61 -24.19 24.35 -5.36
N ASP A 62 -22.99 23.86 -5.62
CA ASP A 62 -22.05 23.41 -4.60
C ASP A 62 -21.72 24.55 -3.61
N ASN A 63 -21.49 25.76 -4.13
CA ASN A 63 -21.25 26.97 -3.32
C ASN A 63 -22.50 27.45 -2.55
N GLN A 64 -23.68 26.96 -2.91
CA GLN A 64 -24.92 27.13 -2.14
C GLN A 64 -25.15 25.97 -1.17
N HIS A 65 -24.20 25.05 -1.04
CA HIS A 65 -24.30 23.80 -0.26
C HIS A 65 -25.42 22.88 -0.77
N LYS A 66 -25.66 22.85 -2.09
CA LYS A 66 -26.76 22.13 -2.73
C LYS A 66 -26.29 21.20 -3.81
N PHE A 67 -27.07 20.15 -4.07
CA PHE A 67 -26.95 19.29 -5.23
C PHE A 67 -28.30 18.63 -5.55
N ILE A 68 -28.39 17.91 -6.68
CA ILE A 68 -29.63 17.28 -7.10
C ILE A 68 -29.40 15.77 -7.24
N ILE A 69 -30.29 14.98 -6.62
CA ILE A 69 -30.40 13.53 -6.88
C ILE A 69 -31.35 13.34 -8.03
N TYR A 70 -30.89 12.72 -9.11
CA TYR A 70 -31.67 12.50 -10.31
C TYR A 70 -32.12 11.05 -10.46
N GLY A 71 -33.44 10.87 -10.73
CA GLY A 71 -33.97 9.67 -11.37
C GLY A 71 -34.05 9.87 -12.87
N THR A 72 -34.16 8.80 -13.64
CA THR A 72 -34.31 8.84 -15.09
C THR A 72 -35.48 8.00 -15.54
N ILE A 73 -35.93 8.20 -16.80
CA ILE A 73 -36.92 7.35 -17.46
C ILE A 73 -36.31 6.68 -18.69
N GLY A 74 -36.84 5.49 -18.99
CA GLY A 74 -36.61 4.78 -20.24
C GLY A 74 -37.95 4.47 -20.92
N GLY A 75 -37.88 4.02 -22.18
CA GLY A 75 -39.05 3.65 -22.98
C GLY A 75 -39.53 4.75 -23.95
N SER A 76 -38.94 5.94 -23.91
CA SER A 76 -39.24 7.01 -24.87
C SER A 76 -37.96 7.76 -25.30
N TYR A 77 -37.96 8.23 -26.55
CA TYR A 77 -36.93 9.17 -27.04
C TYR A 77 -37.27 10.63 -26.72
N LYS A 78 -38.47 10.90 -26.22
CA LYS A 78 -38.93 12.23 -25.81
C LYS A 78 -39.07 12.24 -24.29
N GLY A 79 -38.72 13.35 -23.67
CA GLY A 79 -39.04 13.57 -22.28
C GLY A 79 -40.55 13.41 -22.03
N LYS A 80 -40.91 12.97 -20.83
CA LYS A 80 -42.26 12.71 -20.40
C LYS A 80 -42.59 13.48 -19.13
N ASP A 81 -43.86 13.82 -18.99
CA ASP A 81 -44.39 14.45 -17.77
C ASP A 81 -44.65 13.33 -16.73
N VAL A 82 -43.60 12.93 -16.05
CA VAL A 82 -43.61 11.86 -15.04
C VAL A 82 -43.37 12.47 -13.65
N VAL A 83 -44.04 11.89 -12.65
CA VAL A 83 -43.82 12.21 -11.23
C VAL A 83 -43.75 10.90 -10.44
N ILE A 84 -42.67 10.69 -9.72
CA ILE A 84 -42.41 9.49 -8.92
C ILE A 84 -42.25 9.89 -7.46
N GLY A 85 -42.96 9.21 -6.56
CA GLY A 85 -42.75 9.33 -5.11
C GLY A 85 -41.40 8.75 -4.69
N ILE A 86 -40.75 9.36 -3.72
CA ILE A 86 -39.50 8.87 -3.12
C ILE A 86 -39.56 8.96 -1.62
N ASP A 87 -38.75 8.10 -0.96
CA ASP A 87 -38.53 8.14 0.49
C ASP A 87 -37.06 7.84 0.81
N VAL A 88 -36.64 8.23 2.02
CA VAL A 88 -35.33 7.86 2.56
C VAL A 88 -35.50 6.62 3.42
N ASP A 89 -35.01 5.50 2.93
CA ASP A 89 -35.11 4.20 3.61
C ASP A 89 -33.75 3.75 4.11
N GLU A 90 -33.47 4.03 5.40
CA GLU A 90 -32.20 3.68 6.04
C GLU A 90 -31.95 2.16 6.08
N SER A 91 -33.01 1.34 6.05
CA SER A 91 -32.91 -0.12 6.14
C SER A 91 -32.12 -0.73 4.98
N ILE A 92 -32.14 -0.09 3.79
CA ILE A 92 -31.36 -0.59 2.64
C ILE A 92 -29.85 -0.40 2.78
N ALA A 93 -29.38 0.34 3.77
CA ALA A 93 -27.96 0.50 4.11
C ALA A 93 -27.47 -0.48 5.19
N GLU A 94 -28.38 -1.25 5.79
CA GLU A 94 -28.00 -2.25 6.81
C GLU A 94 -27.12 -3.35 6.20
N ASN A 95 -26.08 -3.72 6.93
CA ASN A 95 -25.12 -4.77 6.53
C ASN A 95 -24.38 -4.47 5.20
N VAL A 96 -24.32 -3.20 4.80
CA VAL A 96 -23.59 -2.73 3.61
C VAL A 96 -22.25 -2.16 4.02
N TYR A 97 -21.19 -2.56 3.32
CA TYR A 97 -19.81 -2.19 3.62
C TYR A 97 -19.12 -1.65 2.38
N TYR A 98 -18.19 -0.73 2.57
CA TYR A 98 -17.24 -0.32 1.53
C TYR A 98 -16.23 -1.46 1.24
N PRO A 99 -15.52 -1.42 0.09
CA PRO A 99 -14.56 -2.45 -0.28
C PRO A 99 -13.43 -2.68 0.74
N ASP A 100 -13.10 -1.67 1.53
CA ASP A 100 -12.10 -1.76 2.61
C ASP A 100 -12.63 -2.42 3.90
N GLY A 101 -13.92 -2.80 3.91
CA GLY A 101 -14.59 -3.42 5.05
C GLY A 101 -15.17 -2.44 6.07
N THR A 102 -15.07 -1.13 5.83
CA THR A 102 -15.73 -0.11 6.68
C THR A 102 -17.23 -0.17 6.46
N PRO A 103 -18.08 -0.11 7.51
CA PRO A 103 -19.52 -0.04 7.33
C PRO A 103 -19.95 1.28 6.67
N VAL A 104 -20.90 1.20 5.75
CA VAL A 104 -21.52 2.37 5.14
C VAL A 104 -22.34 3.09 6.23
N LYS A 105 -22.22 4.41 6.31
CA LYS A 105 -22.95 5.22 7.27
C LYS A 105 -24.05 6.01 6.57
N VAL A 106 -25.26 5.94 7.09
CA VAL A 106 -26.32 6.85 6.65
C VAL A 106 -26.01 8.27 7.10
N LEU A 107 -26.20 9.23 6.20
CA LEU A 107 -26.04 10.66 6.52
C LEU A 107 -27.09 11.07 7.55
N PRO A 108 -26.70 11.64 8.71
CA PRO A 108 -27.65 12.06 9.72
C PRO A 108 -28.72 13.01 9.15
N GLU A 109 -29.97 12.82 9.51
CA GLU A 109 -31.10 13.62 9.06
C GLU A 109 -30.90 15.13 9.33
N SER A 110 -30.19 15.49 10.39
CA SER A 110 -29.83 16.88 10.71
C SER A 110 -28.79 17.49 9.77
N TYR A 111 -28.16 16.72 8.89
CA TYR A 111 -27.12 17.20 7.98
C TYR A 111 -27.63 17.63 6.63
N TYR A 112 -28.91 17.32 6.29
CA TYR A 112 -29.47 17.67 5.00
C TYR A 112 -30.98 17.88 5.05
N THR A 113 -31.52 18.45 3.97
CA THR A 113 -32.96 18.51 3.73
C THR A 113 -33.22 18.23 2.26
N LEU A 114 -34.31 17.51 1.96
CA LEU A 114 -34.83 17.34 0.61
C LEU A 114 -35.88 18.41 0.31
N SER A 115 -35.85 18.98 -0.89
CA SER A 115 -36.83 19.99 -1.33
C SER A 115 -38.23 19.41 -1.56
N SER A 116 -38.35 18.09 -1.73
CA SER A 116 -39.58 17.38 -2.05
C SER A 116 -39.46 15.88 -1.74
N ASP A 117 -40.59 15.21 -1.55
CA ASP A 117 -40.75 13.76 -1.51
C ASP A 117 -41.01 13.15 -2.90
N LYS A 118 -40.69 13.87 -3.97
CA LYS A 118 -41.00 13.48 -5.36
C LYS A 118 -39.85 13.82 -6.31
N LEU A 119 -39.71 12.98 -7.35
CA LEU A 119 -38.93 13.29 -8.55
C LEU A 119 -39.91 13.79 -9.61
N ASP A 120 -39.86 15.08 -9.94
CA ASP A 120 -40.63 15.68 -11.01
C ASP A 120 -39.77 15.80 -12.28
N TYR A 121 -40.19 15.16 -13.35
CA TYR A 121 -39.47 15.11 -14.63
C TYR A 121 -39.84 16.28 -15.56
N ALA A 122 -40.94 16.98 -15.31
CA ALA A 122 -41.39 18.19 -16.03
C ALA A 122 -41.20 18.11 -17.56
N GLY A 123 -41.54 16.98 -18.19
CA GLY A 123 -41.39 16.80 -19.63
C GLY A 123 -39.97 16.47 -20.11
N THR A 124 -39.04 16.19 -19.23
CA THR A 124 -37.65 15.79 -19.56
C THR A 124 -37.41 14.29 -19.32
N HIS A 125 -36.17 13.80 -19.56
CA HIS A 125 -35.79 12.42 -19.23
C HIS A 125 -35.29 12.25 -17.79
N MET A 126 -35.06 13.34 -17.09
CA MET A 126 -34.50 13.33 -15.74
C MET A 126 -35.40 14.13 -14.80
N GLY A 127 -35.85 13.50 -13.73
CA GLY A 127 -36.54 14.13 -12.63
C GLY A 127 -35.57 14.26 -11.44
N GLY A 128 -35.58 15.38 -10.74
CA GLY A 128 -34.64 15.66 -9.68
C GLY A 128 -35.28 16.12 -8.38
N VAL A 129 -34.64 15.82 -7.27
CA VAL A 129 -34.89 16.40 -5.97
C VAL A 129 -33.64 17.14 -5.49
N GLU A 130 -33.80 18.41 -5.12
CA GLU A 130 -32.72 19.22 -4.59
C GLU A 130 -32.46 18.81 -3.13
N VAL A 131 -31.16 18.61 -2.81
CA VAL A 131 -30.65 18.38 -1.45
C VAL A 131 -29.92 19.62 -1.01
N THR A 132 -30.22 20.13 0.18
CA THR A 132 -29.47 21.22 0.84
C THR A 132 -28.74 20.64 2.03
N LEU A 133 -27.41 20.81 2.07
CA LEU A 133 -26.55 20.37 3.18
C LEU A 133 -26.44 21.47 4.25
N SER A 134 -26.48 21.06 5.51
CA SER A 134 -26.36 21.98 6.65
C SER A 134 -24.88 22.24 6.99
N ASP A 135 -24.62 23.30 7.79
CA ASP A 135 -23.28 23.60 8.30
C ASP A 135 -22.71 22.47 9.16
N ALA A 136 -23.57 21.66 9.79
CA ALA A 136 -23.15 20.50 10.58
C ALA A 136 -22.47 19.44 9.72
N PHE A 137 -22.90 19.23 8.47
CA PHE A 137 -22.22 18.35 7.53
C PHE A 137 -20.79 18.82 7.23
N PHE A 138 -20.60 20.10 6.95
CA PHE A 138 -19.27 20.65 6.65
C PHE A 138 -18.35 20.75 7.87
N ALA A 139 -18.89 20.73 9.08
CA ALA A 139 -18.11 20.68 10.32
C ALA A 139 -17.64 19.26 10.68
N ASP A 140 -18.21 18.21 10.08
CA ASP A 140 -17.87 16.84 10.37
C ASP A 140 -16.59 16.41 9.62
N PRO A 141 -15.53 15.96 10.33
CA PRO A 141 -14.29 15.48 9.70
C PRO A 141 -14.47 14.22 8.84
N ASP A 142 -15.56 13.49 9.02
CA ASP A 142 -15.88 12.33 8.18
C ASP A 142 -16.53 12.70 6.84
N ALA A 143 -17.02 13.93 6.69
CA ALA A 143 -17.67 14.39 5.46
C ALA A 143 -16.73 14.69 4.28
N ILE A 144 -15.42 14.69 4.51
CA ILE A 144 -14.39 14.82 3.45
C ILE A 144 -14.06 13.47 2.77
N LYS A 145 -14.61 12.36 3.25
CA LYS A 145 -14.37 11.00 2.78
C LYS A 145 -15.64 10.41 2.18
N THR A 146 -15.50 9.39 1.36
CA THR A 146 -16.64 8.56 0.94
C THR A 146 -17.06 7.68 2.11
N ASN A 147 -17.94 8.20 2.96
CA ASN A 147 -18.34 7.60 4.23
C ASN A 147 -19.85 7.65 4.42
N TYR A 148 -20.47 8.78 4.08
CA TYR A 148 -21.88 9.02 4.23
C TYR A 148 -22.65 8.79 2.95
N ILE A 149 -23.87 8.20 3.07
CA ILE A 149 -24.81 8.01 1.99
C ILE A 149 -26.21 8.52 2.37
N ILE A 150 -26.98 8.93 1.37
CA ILE A 150 -28.44 9.14 1.47
C ILE A 150 -29.11 7.98 0.75
N PRO A 151 -29.79 7.07 1.47
CA PRO A 151 -30.45 5.90 0.87
C PRO A 151 -31.86 6.30 0.39
N VAL A 152 -32.01 6.54 -0.93
CA VAL A 152 -33.28 6.96 -1.52
C VAL A 152 -33.92 5.82 -2.29
N VAL A 153 -35.21 5.61 -2.10
CA VAL A 153 -36.04 4.58 -2.76
C VAL A 153 -37.20 5.24 -3.52
N MET A 154 -37.52 4.78 -4.72
CA MET A 154 -38.76 5.11 -5.42
C MET A 154 -39.90 4.32 -4.82
N THR A 155 -41.01 4.98 -4.43
CA THR A 155 -42.13 4.38 -3.71
C THR A 155 -43.31 4.06 -4.63
N ASP A 156 -43.81 5.08 -5.35
CA ASP A 156 -45.01 4.96 -6.14
C ASP A 156 -44.98 5.82 -7.41
N ILE A 157 -45.80 5.47 -8.36
CA ILE A 157 -46.02 6.22 -9.60
C ILE A 157 -47.16 7.20 -9.37
N ILE A 158 -46.82 8.48 -9.20
CA ILE A 158 -47.86 9.51 -9.04
C ILE A 158 -48.45 9.88 -10.41
N LYS A 159 -47.58 9.94 -11.45
CA LYS A 159 -48.01 10.33 -12.80
C LYS A 159 -47.07 9.81 -13.88
N GLY A 160 -47.60 9.38 -15.02
CA GLY A 160 -46.98 9.35 -16.34
C GLY A 160 -45.92 8.27 -16.60
N ALA A 161 -45.60 7.40 -15.65
CA ALA A 161 -44.83 6.19 -15.87
C ALA A 161 -45.74 4.96 -15.81
N ASP A 162 -45.34 3.85 -16.46
CA ASP A 162 -46.05 2.57 -16.43
C ASP A 162 -45.46 1.64 -15.37
N GLN A 163 -44.17 1.79 -15.03
CA GLN A 163 -43.50 0.95 -14.03
C GLN A 163 -42.30 1.63 -13.39
N ILE A 164 -41.96 1.20 -12.18
CA ILE A 164 -40.67 1.42 -11.52
C ILE A 164 -39.84 0.15 -11.68
N LYS A 165 -38.53 0.27 -11.94
CA LYS A 165 -37.64 -0.87 -12.13
C LYS A 165 -37.24 -1.49 -10.79
N SER A 166 -38.16 -2.16 -10.12
CA SER A 166 -37.97 -2.77 -8.79
C SER A 166 -37.29 -4.14 -8.83
N GLY A 167 -36.79 -4.57 -9.99
CA GLY A 167 -36.07 -5.83 -10.15
C GLY A 167 -36.99 -7.06 -10.24
N THR A 168 -36.38 -8.24 -10.29
CA THR A 168 -37.07 -9.54 -10.24
C THR A 168 -36.32 -10.42 -9.23
N PRO A 169 -36.96 -10.83 -8.13
CA PRO A 169 -36.33 -11.66 -7.13
C PRO A 169 -35.99 -13.06 -7.68
N LEU A 170 -35.02 -13.73 -7.05
CA LEU A 170 -34.63 -15.09 -7.38
C LEU A 170 -35.77 -16.09 -7.06
N ILE A 171 -36.49 -15.85 -5.97
CA ILE A 171 -37.65 -16.66 -5.55
C ILE A 171 -38.91 -15.81 -5.73
N GLU A 172 -39.85 -16.31 -6.55
CA GLU A 172 -41.10 -15.62 -6.84
C GLU A 172 -41.92 -15.39 -5.56
N GLY A 173 -42.42 -14.17 -5.40
CA GLY A 173 -43.23 -13.77 -4.25
C GLY A 173 -42.46 -13.28 -3.04
N GLU A 174 -41.14 -13.34 -3.04
CA GLU A 174 -40.31 -12.75 -1.99
C GLU A 174 -40.00 -11.27 -2.26
N THR A 175 -39.69 -10.53 -1.18
CA THR A 175 -39.21 -9.14 -1.26
C THR A 175 -37.81 -9.11 -0.63
N PRO A 176 -36.77 -9.46 -1.40
CA PRO A 176 -35.43 -9.57 -0.87
C PRO A 176 -34.80 -8.19 -0.62
N ILE A 177 -33.73 -8.19 0.19
CA ILE A 177 -32.92 -6.98 0.46
C ILE A 177 -32.35 -6.47 -0.86
N ARG A 178 -32.60 -5.20 -1.21
CA ARG A 178 -32.20 -4.56 -2.49
C ARG A 178 -30.70 -4.63 -2.75
N THR A 179 -29.90 -4.49 -1.72
CA THR A 179 -28.43 -4.44 -1.79
C THR A 179 -27.75 -5.81 -1.83
N ASN A 180 -28.49 -6.91 -1.54
CA ASN A 180 -27.96 -8.26 -1.66
C ASN A 180 -28.17 -8.80 -3.08
N ALA A 181 -27.18 -8.60 -3.95
CA ALA A 181 -27.22 -8.99 -5.36
C ALA A 181 -27.53 -10.48 -5.58
N ALA A 182 -27.18 -11.36 -4.65
CA ALA A 182 -27.37 -12.79 -4.77
C ALA A 182 -28.84 -13.24 -4.70
N LEU A 183 -29.75 -12.37 -4.24
CA LEU A 183 -31.17 -12.66 -4.09
C LEU A 183 -32.02 -12.22 -5.30
N TRP A 184 -31.41 -11.73 -6.37
CA TRP A 184 -32.08 -11.14 -7.50
C TRP A 184 -31.75 -11.81 -8.83
N ASN A 185 -32.74 -12.18 -9.63
CA ASN A 185 -32.57 -12.54 -11.04
C ASN A 185 -32.31 -11.28 -11.92
N VAL A 186 -33.02 -10.20 -11.63
CA VAL A 186 -32.81 -8.87 -12.22
C VAL A 186 -32.65 -7.90 -11.06
N GLN A 187 -31.50 -7.24 -11.00
CA GLN A 187 -31.19 -6.27 -9.94
C GLN A 187 -32.23 -5.13 -9.93
N PRO A 188 -32.67 -4.68 -8.76
CA PRO A 188 -33.52 -3.51 -8.65
C PRO A 188 -32.75 -2.24 -9.01
N MET A 189 -33.44 -1.31 -9.65
CA MET A 189 -32.92 0.01 -9.99
C MET A 189 -33.83 1.12 -9.41
N ASP A 190 -34.70 0.77 -8.49
CA ASP A 190 -35.66 1.65 -7.82
C ASP A 190 -35.04 2.35 -6.58
N TYR A 191 -33.75 2.18 -6.35
CA TYR A 191 -33.05 2.76 -5.20
C TYR A 191 -31.68 3.32 -5.58
N THR A 192 -31.15 4.20 -4.72
CA THR A 192 -29.77 4.67 -4.79
C THR A 192 -29.22 4.88 -3.38
N LEU A 193 -28.00 4.41 -3.14
CA LEU A 193 -27.18 4.73 -1.98
C LEU A 193 -26.28 5.92 -2.38
N TYR A 194 -26.78 7.12 -2.27
CA TYR A 194 -26.15 8.31 -2.82
C TYR A 194 -25.07 8.85 -1.90
N GLY A 195 -23.79 8.51 -2.19
CA GLY A 195 -22.63 8.94 -1.43
C GLY A 195 -22.41 10.45 -1.53
N VAL A 196 -22.06 11.11 -0.41
CA VAL A 196 -21.82 12.54 -0.36
C VAL A 196 -20.56 12.84 0.42
N LYS A 197 -19.68 13.69 -0.15
CA LYS A 197 -18.50 14.26 0.49
C LYS A 197 -18.24 15.67 -0.06
N TYR A 198 -17.31 16.40 0.54
CA TYR A 198 -16.92 17.70 0.00
C TYR A 198 -15.40 17.88 -0.10
N VAL A 199 -15.00 18.85 -0.92
CA VAL A 199 -13.66 19.40 -0.98
C VAL A 199 -13.74 20.92 -0.88
N ASN A 200 -12.78 21.50 -0.16
CA ASN A 200 -12.72 22.95 0.06
C ASN A 200 -12.11 23.70 -1.14
N PRO A 201 -12.10 25.05 -1.17
CA PRO A 201 -11.63 25.82 -2.32
C PRO A 201 -10.18 25.62 -2.71
N TRP A 202 -9.33 25.17 -1.79
CA TRP A 202 -7.88 25.00 -2.01
C TRP A 202 -7.47 23.57 -2.38
N ASP A 203 -8.40 22.60 -2.31
CA ASP A 203 -8.14 21.21 -2.76
C ASP A 203 -7.79 21.18 -4.24
N GLY A 204 -6.73 20.47 -4.59
CA GLY A 204 -6.34 20.31 -5.98
C GLY A 204 -4.83 20.21 -6.18
N SER A 205 -4.44 20.22 -7.46
CA SER A 205 -3.03 20.20 -7.89
C SER A 205 -2.51 21.63 -8.03
N TRP A 206 -1.33 21.86 -7.50
CA TRP A 206 -0.65 23.14 -7.49
C TRP A 206 0.77 22.98 -8.03
N LEU A 207 1.27 24.00 -8.70
CA LEU A 207 2.65 24.11 -9.17
C LEU A 207 3.45 24.80 -8.06
N ARG A 208 4.47 24.11 -7.54
CA ARG A 208 5.24 24.52 -6.36
C ARG A 208 6.62 25.00 -6.73
N ARG A 209 6.96 26.23 -6.38
CA ARG A 209 8.30 26.80 -6.47
C ARG A 209 8.70 27.45 -5.15
N GLY A 210 9.99 27.55 -4.90
CA GLY A 210 10.45 28.16 -3.67
C GLY A 210 11.89 27.87 -3.31
N VAL A 211 12.22 28.13 -2.04
CA VAL A 211 13.56 27.94 -1.49
C VAL A 211 13.46 27.19 -0.19
N ASP A 212 14.27 26.15 -0.05
CA ASP A 212 14.46 25.40 1.19
C ASP A 212 15.83 25.71 1.76
N VAL A 213 15.89 26.20 2.99
CA VAL A 213 17.11 26.27 3.79
C VAL A 213 17.10 25.10 4.74
N ILE A 214 18.03 24.18 4.54
CA ILE A 214 18.14 22.91 5.28
C ILE A 214 19.19 23.05 6.35
N THR A 215 18.90 22.59 7.57
CA THR A 215 19.85 22.48 8.69
C THR A 215 19.81 21.07 9.28
N GLY A 216 20.91 20.65 9.92
CA GLY A 216 21.11 19.28 10.37
C GLY A 216 21.75 18.43 9.28
N GLN A 217 21.22 17.25 8.99
CA GLN A 217 21.72 16.40 7.91
C GLN A 217 21.58 17.10 6.55
N ASP A 218 22.60 16.96 5.70
CA ASP A 218 22.66 17.56 4.35
C ASP A 218 22.32 19.06 4.35
N ALA A 219 22.86 19.80 5.31
CA ALA A 219 22.64 21.23 5.42
C ALA A 219 23.00 21.97 4.14
N GLY A 220 22.16 22.89 3.71
CA GLY A 220 22.34 23.64 2.47
C GLY A 220 21.10 24.41 2.06
N THR A 221 21.15 25.00 0.88
CA THR A 221 20.01 25.72 0.30
C THR A 221 19.64 25.07 -1.03
N VAL A 222 18.36 24.76 -1.21
CA VAL A 222 17.80 24.22 -2.43
C VAL A 222 16.80 25.23 -3.00
N VAL A 223 17.03 25.64 -4.24
CA VAL A 223 16.09 26.48 -4.98
C VAL A 223 15.30 25.59 -5.93
N ARG A 224 13.96 25.63 -5.80
CA ARG A 224 13.03 24.82 -6.58
C ARG A 224 12.23 25.70 -7.51
N HIS A 225 12.50 25.64 -8.78
CA HIS A 225 11.66 26.19 -9.85
C HIS A 225 12.10 25.67 -11.21
N GLY A 226 11.17 25.51 -12.13
CA GLY A 226 11.44 25.36 -13.55
C GLY A 226 11.73 26.70 -14.23
N GLN A 227 12.15 26.66 -15.48
CA GLN A 227 12.28 27.87 -16.31
C GLN A 227 10.93 28.59 -16.48
N TYR A 228 9.86 27.80 -16.61
CA TYR A 228 8.47 28.24 -16.70
C TYR A 228 7.66 27.62 -15.56
N VAL A 229 6.61 28.31 -15.10
CA VAL A 229 5.77 27.87 -14.00
C VAL A 229 5.15 26.51 -14.25
N GLU A 230 4.73 26.22 -15.49
CA GLU A 230 4.15 24.93 -15.88
C GLU A 230 5.10 23.73 -15.73
N ASN A 231 6.39 23.98 -15.59
CA ASN A 231 7.43 22.96 -15.38
C ASN A 231 7.83 22.80 -13.92
N ASP A 232 7.18 23.54 -13.02
CA ASP A 232 7.43 23.41 -11.59
C ASP A 232 6.90 22.07 -11.04
N GLU A 233 7.36 21.72 -9.86
CA GLU A 233 6.90 20.52 -9.13
C GLU A 233 5.39 20.58 -8.94
N VAL A 234 4.70 19.51 -9.30
CA VAL A 234 3.27 19.37 -9.03
C VAL A 234 3.07 18.77 -7.64
N VAL A 235 2.43 19.51 -6.77
CA VAL A 235 1.99 19.04 -5.45
C VAL A 235 0.48 19.01 -5.39
N ARG A 236 -0.07 18.16 -4.53
CA ARG A 236 -1.51 18.13 -4.29
C ARG A 236 -1.80 18.59 -2.87
N LEU A 237 -2.75 19.53 -2.75
CA LEU A 237 -3.37 19.87 -1.49
C LEU A 237 -4.64 19.03 -1.29
N TYR A 238 -4.81 18.50 -0.09
CA TYR A 238 -5.93 17.64 0.28
C TYR A 238 -6.78 18.33 1.34
N THR A 239 -8.08 18.38 1.15
CA THR A 239 -9.03 18.90 2.13
C THR A 239 -8.87 18.19 3.48
N GLN A 240 -8.74 18.95 4.56
CA GLN A 240 -8.69 18.48 5.94
C GLN A 240 -9.94 18.94 6.74
N SER A 241 -10.43 20.11 6.43
CA SER A 241 -11.67 20.71 6.95
C SER A 241 -12.16 21.79 5.98
N LEU A 242 -13.25 22.45 6.32
CA LEU A 242 -13.82 23.53 5.50
C LEU A 242 -12.80 24.65 5.20
N ASP A 243 -11.93 24.93 6.16
CA ASP A 243 -10.95 26.01 6.15
C ASP A 243 -9.49 25.55 6.05
N ALA A 244 -9.23 24.24 5.97
CA ALA A 244 -7.87 23.71 5.99
C ALA A 244 -7.60 22.65 4.95
N VAL A 245 -6.35 22.65 4.45
CA VAL A 245 -5.78 21.62 3.60
C VAL A 245 -4.46 21.10 4.17
N THR A 246 -4.01 19.94 3.68
CA THR A 246 -2.68 19.43 3.95
C THR A 246 -1.81 19.45 2.71
N LEU A 247 -0.54 19.87 2.89
CA LEU A 247 0.55 19.83 1.91
C LEU A 247 1.56 18.78 2.37
N PRO A 248 1.81 17.70 1.62
CA PRO A 248 2.84 16.73 1.97
C PRO A 248 4.24 17.33 1.74
N VAL A 249 5.08 17.31 2.77
CA VAL A 249 6.50 17.69 2.69
C VAL A 249 7.33 16.49 3.12
N THR A 250 8.26 16.05 2.26
CA THR A 250 9.06 14.85 2.48
C THR A 250 10.53 15.21 2.64
N ALA A 251 11.16 14.61 3.65
CA ALA A 251 12.59 14.66 3.88
C ALA A 251 13.21 13.26 3.75
N ASN A 252 14.32 13.17 3.05
CA ASN A 252 15.16 11.98 3.05
C ASN A 252 16.15 12.08 4.23
N ILE A 253 16.10 11.13 5.15
CA ILE A 253 16.91 11.06 6.35
C ILE A 253 17.87 9.89 6.22
N SER A 254 19.16 10.14 6.33
CA SER A 254 20.18 9.09 6.39
C SER A 254 20.24 8.52 7.80
N LYS A 255 19.99 7.22 7.92
CA LYS A 255 20.10 6.48 9.16
C LYS A 255 21.33 5.58 9.09
N VAL A 256 22.28 5.78 9.98
CA VAL A 256 23.44 4.90 10.13
C VAL A 256 23.12 3.87 11.22
N THR A 257 23.25 2.61 10.86
CA THR A 257 23.14 1.49 11.81
C THR A 257 24.50 0.84 11.94
N THR A 258 25.01 0.77 13.17
CA THR A 258 26.26 0.10 13.50
C THR A 258 25.94 -1.31 13.97
N THR A 259 26.46 -2.30 13.27
CA THR A 259 26.33 -3.73 13.63
C THR A 259 27.71 -4.25 14.03
N THR A 260 27.81 -4.83 15.21
CA THR A 260 29.02 -5.50 15.69
C THR A 260 28.83 -7.01 15.55
N VAL A 261 29.72 -7.65 14.81
CA VAL A 261 29.74 -9.10 14.60
C VAL A 261 30.99 -9.65 15.30
N THR A 262 30.78 -10.67 16.13
CA THR A 262 31.86 -11.44 16.73
C THR A 262 31.95 -12.78 16.01
N SER A 263 33.13 -13.15 15.58
CA SER A 263 33.39 -14.34 14.78
C SER A 263 34.64 -15.07 15.28
N ASN A 264 35.05 -16.10 14.57
CA ASN A 264 36.18 -16.96 14.86
C ASN A 264 35.91 -17.86 16.07
N TYR A 265 34.84 -18.58 16.00
CA TYR A 265 34.46 -19.59 16.98
C TYR A 265 34.99 -20.98 16.60
N ALA A 266 35.18 -21.83 17.57
CA ALA A 266 35.62 -23.20 17.42
C ALA A 266 34.88 -24.12 18.40
N LEU A 267 34.82 -25.42 18.10
CA LEU A 267 34.35 -26.44 19.03
C LEU A 267 35.48 -26.75 20.04
N HIS A 268 35.17 -26.65 21.31
CA HIS A 268 36.01 -27.07 22.43
C HIS A 268 35.46 -28.36 23.03
N MET A 269 36.18 -29.43 22.94
CA MET A 269 35.89 -30.72 23.55
C MET A 269 36.75 -30.87 24.82
N ALA A 270 36.17 -30.70 25.99
CA ALA A 270 36.91 -30.67 27.25
C ALA A 270 36.70 -31.94 28.07
N ASN A 271 37.78 -32.47 28.60
CA ASN A 271 37.78 -33.42 29.71
C ASN A 271 38.41 -32.76 30.94
N PRO A 272 37.66 -32.39 31.97
CA PRO A 272 38.20 -31.68 33.14
C PRO A 272 39.01 -32.55 34.08
N THR A 273 38.88 -33.88 34.02
CA THR A 273 39.53 -34.79 34.95
C THR A 273 39.99 -36.06 34.23
N ALA A 274 41.30 -36.35 34.31
CA ALA A 274 41.86 -37.58 33.76
C ALA A 274 41.26 -38.82 34.44
N GLY A 275 40.90 -39.78 33.62
CA GLY A 275 40.45 -41.11 34.03
C GLY A 275 41.51 -42.18 33.71
N ASP A 276 41.14 -43.47 33.94
CA ASP A 276 42.05 -44.58 33.78
C ASP A 276 42.24 -45.03 32.27
N ALA A 277 41.38 -44.52 31.39
CA ALA A 277 41.41 -44.93 30.00
C ALA A 277 40.90 -43.78 29.06
N ASN A 278 41.36 -43.83 27.80
CA ASN A 278 40.93 -42.77 26.82
C ASN A 278 39.44 -42.75 26.56
N TRP A 279 38.72 -43.92 26.62
CA TRP A 279 37.27 -43.97 26.44
C TRP A 279 36.46 -43.49 27.63
N SER A 280 37.09 -43.12 28.74
CA SER A 280 36.38 -42.59 29.94
C SER A 280 35.81 -41.19 29.75
N ALA A 281 36.23 -40.43 28.71
CA ALA A 281 35.59 -39.22 28.26
C ALA A 281 35.55 -39.21 26.71
N GLN A 282 34.37 -38.93 26.19
CA GLN A 282 34.10 -38.96 24.75
C GLN A 282 33.28 -37.75 24.29
N VAL A 283 33.63 -37.24 23.14
CA VAL A 283 32.79 -36.30 22.36
C VAL A 283 32.62 -36.88 20.95
N TRP A 284 31.45 -36.84 20.39
CA TRP A 284 31.20 -37.40 19.06
C TRP A 284 30.29 -36.53 18.21
N TYR A 285 30.44 -36.65 16.89
CA TYR A 285 29.47 -36.16 15.92
C TYR A 285 28.62 -37.33 15.40
N GLN A 286 27.31 -37.14 15.39
CA GLN A 286 26.34 -38.13 14.86
C GLN A 286 25.98 -37.76 13.42
N LEU A 287 26.30 -38.63 12.46
CA LEU A 287 25.92 -38.48 11.05
C LEU A 287 24.42 -38.77 10.89
N ALA A 288 23.82 -38.14 9.89
CA ALA A 288 22.42 -38.38 9.50
C ALA A 288 22.19 -39.79 8.95
N GLU A 289 23.20 -40.33 8.25
CA GLU A 289 23.21 -41.68 7.67
C GLU A 289 24.51 -42.40 7.98
N PRO A 290 24.51 -43.75 8.15
CA PRO A 290 25.73 -44.52 8.35
C PRO A 290 26.68 -44.44 7.16
N MET A 291 27.97 -44.38 7.44
CA MET A 291 29.02 -44.52 6.45
C MET A 291 28.91 -45.88 5.75
N LYS A 292 29.34 -45.97 4.48
CA LYS A 292 29.27 -47.20 3.67
C LYS A 292 30.63 -47.90 3.64
N SER A 293 30.64 -49.21 3.91
CA SER A 293 31.79 -50.09 3.77
C SER A 293 32.33 -50.06 2.33
N GLY A 294 33.64 -50.11 2.19
CA GLY A 294 34.30 -50.00 0.89
C GLY A 294 34.43 -48.59 0.33
N LYS A 295 33.78 -47.60 0.97
CA LYS A 295 33.98 -46.20 0.63
C LYS A 295 35.15 -45.62 1.45
N THR A 296 35.67 -44.49 0.97
CA THR A 296 36.71 -43.74 1.67
C THR A 296 36.18 -42.35 1.99
N TYR A 297 36.29 -41.95 3.24
CA TYR A 297 35.91 -40.63 3.70
C TYR A 297 37.15 -39.85 4.13
N THR A 298 37.09 -38.52 4.03
CA THR A 298 38.15 -37.62 4.47
C THR A 298 37.59 -36.69 5.51
N PHE A 299 38.14 -36.73 6.72
CA PHE A 299 37.92 -35.75 7.76
C PHE A 299 39.04 -34.73 7.69
N LYS A 300 38.72 -33.44 7.63
CA LYS A 300 39.68 -32.34 7.67
C LYS A 300 39.19 -31.31 8.69
N CYS A 301 40.12 -30.73 9.40
CA CYS A 301 39.85 -29.63 10.34
C CYS A 301 41.12 -28.85 10.61
N LYS A 302 40.95 -27.64 11.17
CA LYS A 302 41.98 -27.03 12.02
C LYS A 302 41.82 -27.58 13.41
N ALA A 303 42.92 -27.86 14.11
CA ALA A 303 42.86 -28.41 15.45
C ALA A 303 44.00 -27.91 16.32
N ALA A 304 43.68 -27.75 17.61
CA ALA A 304 44.66 -27.47 18.67
C ALA A 304 44.21 -28.15 19.97
N ALA A 305 45.06 -28.13 20.99
CA ALA A 305 44.74 -28.57 22.33
C ALA A 305 45.42 -27.71 23.38
N THR A 306 44.98 -27.82 24.63
CA THR A 306 45.62 -27.12 25.77
C THR A 306 46.99 -27.67 26.13
N GLU A 307 47.31 -28.90 25.72
CA GLU A 307 48.59 -29.52 25.78
C GLU A 307 48.82 -30.54 24.63
N GLN A 308 50.05 -30.97 24.41
CA GLN A 308 50.36 -31.99 23.39
C GLN A 308 49.65 -33.31 23.69
N TYR A 309 48.93 -33.82 22.68
CA TYR A 309 48.29 -35.15 22.77
C TYR A 309 48.61 -35.95 21.51
N ASP A 310 49.61 -36.87 21.62
CA ASP A 310 50.23 -37.52 20.50
C ASP A 310 49.26 -38.43 19.72
N TRP A 311 48.29 -39.03 20.42
CA TRP A 311 47.31 -39.89 19.81
C TRP A 311 45.95 -39.84 20.52
N CYS A 312 45.02 -39.08 19.99
CA CYS A 312 43.60 -39.16 20.31
C CYS A 312 42.91 -40.20 19.44
N SER A 313 42.42 -41.26 20.02
CA SER A 313 41.67 -42.29 19.28
C SER A 313 40.32 -41.72 18.79
N VAL A 314 40.05 -41.96 17.50
CA VAL A 314 38.75 -41.62 16.90
C VAL A 314 38.06 -42.92 16.54
N PHE A 315 37.02 -43.26 17.30
CA PHE A 315 36.24 -44.45 17.08
C PHE A 315 35.14 -44.26 16.06
N LEU A 316 34.97 -45.18 15.15
CA LEU A 316 33.71 -45.32 14.40
C LEU A 316 32.78 -46.19 15.22
N GLN A 317 31.61 -45.68 15.51
CA GLN A 317 30.62 -46.38 16.35
C GLN A 317 29.25 -46.38 15.66
N SER A 318 28.41 -47.33 16.02
CA SER A 318 27.00 -47.38 15.65
C SER A 318 26.11 -46.95 16.78
N THR A 319 25.04 -46.18 16.45
CA THR A 319 23.97 -45.87 17.40
C THR A 319 22.92 -47.00 17.50
N THR A 320 22.96 -47.97 16.57
CA THR A 320 21.96 -49.05 16.44
C THR A 320 22.50 -50.43 16.80
N THR A 321 23.82 -50.63 16.81
CA THR A 321 24.51 -51.87 17.13
C THR A 321 25.70 -51.59 18.04
N ASP A 322 26.30 -52.65 18.61
CA ASP A 322 27.51 -52.56 19.46
C ASP A 322 28.81 -52.54 18.61
N ASP A 323 28.70 -52.34 17.30
CA ASP A 323 29.83 -52.34 16.41
C ASP A 323 30.72 -51.09 16.60
N GLN A 324 32.03 -51.32 16.67
CA GLN A 324 33.06 -50.29 16.82
C GLN A 324 34.30 -50.59 15.98
N ASN A 325 34.96 -49.54 15.46
CA ASN A 325 36.26 -49.65 14.79
C ASN A 325 37.20 -48.62 15.42
N TYR A 326 38.37 -49.12 15.92
CA TYR A 326 39.34 -48.33 16.71
C TYR A 326 40.57 -47.94 15.89
N SER A 327 40.59 -48.12 14.59
CA SER A 327 41.75 -48.00 13.72
C SER A 327 42.13 -46.56 13.33
N HIS A 328 41.38 -45.57 13.84
CA HIS A 328 41.56 -44.18 13.45
C HIS A 328 41.99 -43.33 14.67
N GLY A 329 42.71 -42.25 14.41
CA GLY A 329 43.16 -41.31 15.43
C GLY A 329 43.77 -40.07 14.84
N MET A 330 43.97 -39.10 15.71
CA MET A 330 44.54 -37.78 15.40
C MET A 330 45.53 -37.38 16.48
N SER A 331 46.58 -36.58 16.14
CA SER A 331 47.45 -35.91 17.09
C SER A 331 47.07 -34.44 17.22
N PHE A 332 47.13 -33.92 18.44
CA PHE A 332 46.86 -32.52 18.72
C PHE A 332 48.13 -31.87 19.31
N SER A 333 48.39 -30.62 18.95
CA SER A 333 49.43 -29.78 19.51
C SER A 333 48.84 -28.52 20.12
N THR A 334 49.66 -27.79 20.88
CA THR A 334 49.22 -26.50 21.45
C THR A 334 49.06 -25.40 20.42
N GLU A 335 49.59 -25.61 19.22
CA GLU A 335 49.43 -24.69 18.09
C GLU A 335 48.35 -25.23 17.15
N TRP A 336 47.57 -24.34 16.59
CA TRP A 336 46.58 -24.70 15.56
C TRP A 336 47.25 -25.24 14.31
N LYS A 337 46.81 -26.39 13.83
CA LYS A 337 47.30 -27.04 12.61
C LYS A 337 46.16 -27.66 11.82
N GLU A 338 46.30 -27.66 10.52
CA GLU A 338 45.43 -28.47 9.65
C GLU A 338 45.71 -29.96 9.85
N ILE A 339 44.67 -30.74 10.11
CA ILE A 339 44.72 -32.17 10.26
C ILE A 339 43.83 -32.80 9.21
N THR A 340 44.32 -33.85 8.60
CA THR A 340 43.55 -34.70 7.68
C THR A 340 43.60 -36.15 8.16
N MET A 341 42.43 -36.76 8.31
CA MET A 341 42.27 -38.16 8.68
C MET A 341 41.48 -38.88 7.59
N THR A 342 41.97 -40.02 7.13
CA THR A 342 41.25 -40.87 6.20
C THR A 342 40.50 -41.93 6.96
N VAL A 343 39.21 -42.05 6.70
CA VAL A 343 38.30 -42.98 7.34
C VAL A 343 37.83 -44.02 6.32
N LYS A 344 37.97 -45.27 6.68
CA LYS A 344 37.53 -46.42 5.84
C LYS A 344 36.72 -47.36 6.69
N PRO A 345 35.38 -47.26 6.67
CA PRO A 345 34.54 -48.15 7.42
C PRO A 345 34.59 -49.59 6.85
N ASP A 346 34.61 -50.56 7.71
CA ASP A 346 34.57 -51.99 7.36
C ASP A 346 33.13 -52.55 7.37
N LYS A 347 32.17 -51.80 7.91
CA LYS A 347 30.74 -52.10 7.97
C LYS A 347 29.87 -50.92 7.62
N ASP A 348 28.64 -51.15 7.20
CA ASP A 348 27.62 -50.13 6.82
C ASP A 348 26.80 -49.60 7.98
N VAL A 349 27.31 -49.68 9.22
CA VAL A 349 26.55 -49.40 10.43
C VAL A 349 27.05 -48.20 11.24
N TYR A 350 28.21 -47.66 10.88
CA TYR A 350 28.83 -46.58 11.64
C TYR A 350 28.23 -45.22 11.29
N ASP A 351 27.55 -44.64 12.23
CA ASP A 351 26.95 -43.30 12.15
C ASP A 351 27.52 -42.28 13.15
N LYS A 352 28.61 -42.68 13.85
CA LYS A 352 29.27 -41.80 14.84
C LYS A 352 30.78 -41.76 14.57
N LEU A 353 31.33 -40.54 14.64
CA LEU A 353 32.74 -40.26 14.81
C LEU A 353 32.99 -39.84 16.23
N THR A 354 33.71 -40.63 17.04
CA THR A 354 33.87 -40.42 18.49
C THR A 354 35.31 -40.19 18.86
N TRP A 355 35.63 -39.06 19.38
CA TRP A 355 36.94 -38.69 19.96
C TRP A 355 36.99 -39.17 21.39
N CYS A 356 38.03 -39.98 21.71
CA CYS A 356 38.23 -40.55 23.02
C CYS A 356 39.54 -39.96 23.62
N PHE A 357 39.41 -39.22 24.73
CA PHE A 357 40.52 -38.49 25.33
C PHE A 357 40.42 -38.44 26.86
N GLY A 358 39.79 -39.44 27.47
CA GLY A 358 39.50 -39.49 28.90
C GLY A 358 40.68 -39.75 29.78
N ASP A 359 41.79 -40.23 29.25
CA ASP A 359 43.06 -40.50 29.97
C ASP A 359 43.86 -39.20 30.31
N LYS A 360 43.38 -38.04 29.83
CA LYS A 360 43.99 -36.74 30.14
C LYS A 360 42.94 -35.69 30.52
N ALA A 361 43.35 -34.80 31.43
CA ALA A 361 42.58 -33.55 31.68
C ALA A 361 43.00 -32.51 30.64
N ILE A 362 42.28 -32.45 29.54
CA ILE A 362 42.65 -31.71 28.33
C ILE A 362 41.43 -31.07 27.67
N THR A 363 41.62 -29.98 26.93
CA THR A 363 40.63 -29.49 25.97
C THR A 363 41.21 -29.62 24.57
N LEU A 364 40.54 -30.38 23.72
CA LEU A 364 40.79 -30.47 22.29
C LEU A 364 39.91 -29.44 21.58
N MET A 365 40.43 -28.76 20.57
CA MET A 365 39.74 -27.72 19.82
C MET A 365 39.69 -28.10 18.35
N LEU A 366 38.57 -27.94 17.73
CA LEU A 366 38.33 -28.19 16.30
C LEU A 366 37.68 -26.97 15.67
N ASP A 367 38.09 -26.63 14.46
CA ASP A 367 37.54 -25.57 13.65
C ASP A 367 37.62 -25.96 12.15
N ASP A 368 36.84 -25.31 11.28
CA ASP A 368 36.78 -25.57 9.84
C ASP A 368 36.59 -27.08 9.52
N VAL A 369 35.72 -27.74 10.26
CA VAL A 369 35.53 -29.19 10.18
C VAL A 369 34.75 -29.57 8.92
N THR A 370 35.36 -30.46 8.14
CA THR A 370 34.70 -31.10 6.99
C THR A 370 34.83 -32.61 7.05
N PHE A 371 33.78 -33.32 6.65
CA PHE A 371 33.78 -34.78 6.49
C PHE A 371 33.08 -35.14 5.18
N THR A 372 33.85 -35.57 4.20
CA THR A 372 33.35 -35.80 2.84
C THR A 372 33.69 -37.22 2.36
N GLU A 373 32.80 -37.85 1.58
CA GLU A 373 33.09 -39.07 0.84
C GLU A 373 34.04 -38.74 -0.34
N LYS A 374 34.99 -39.58 -0.62
CA LYS A 374 35.92 -39.41 -1.74
C LYS A 374 35.16 -39.26 -3.07
N GLY A 375 35.36 -38.13 -3.73
CA GLY A 375 34.68 -37.78 -4.98
C GLY A 375 33.34 -37.05 -4.81
N SER A 376 33.01 -36.64 -3.59
CA SER A 376 31.85 -35.78 -3.26
C SER A 376 32.32 -34.52 -2.61
N ASP A 377 31.66 -33.38 -2.91
CA ASP A 377 31.87 -32.10 -2.26
C ASP A 377 30.87 -31.85 -1.10
N VAL A 378 30.01 -32.84 -0.82
CA VAL A 378 29.02 -32.73 0.27
C VAL A 378 29.69 -32.93 1.61
N ASN A 379 29.67 -31.90 2.47
CA ASN A 379 30.11 -32.05 3.85
C ASN A 379 29.01 -32.74 4.68
N LEU A 380 29.37 -33.87 5.30
CA LEU A 380 28.49 -34.68 6.13
C LEU A 380 28.38 -34.15 7.58
N ILE A 381 29.23 -33.17 7.93
CA ILE A 381 29.17 -32.46 9.22
C ILE A 381 28.67 -31.05 8.95
N ALA A 382 27.49 -30.72 9.45
CA ALA A 382 26.92 -29.39 9.33
C ALA A 382 27.56 -28.42 10.35
N GLY A 383 27.69 -27.12 9.98
CA GLY A 383 28.16 -26.06 10.88
C GLY A 383 29.57 -26.30 11.42
N GLY A 384 30.46 -26.92 10.62
CA GLY A 384 31.82 -27.23 11.04
C GLY A 384 32.78 -26.04 11.16
N ASP A 385 32.31 -24.85 10.76
CA ASP A 385 32.98 -23.56 10.98
C ASP A 385 32.62 -22.92 12.35
N PHE A 386 31.63 -23.47 13.03
CA PHE A 386 31.13 -23.07 14.35
C PHE A 386 30.74 -21.59 14.50
N GLU A 387 30.67 -20.81 13.43
CA GLU A 387 30.31 -19.38 13.45
C GLU A 387 28.86 -19.13 13.88
N ALA A 388 27.98 -20.12 13.69
CA ALA A 388 26.61 -20.10 14.20
C ALA A 388 26.49 -20.31 15.71
N GLN A 389 27.60 -20.53 16.40
CA GLN A 389 27.71 -20.82 17.83
C GLN A 389 26.83 -22.01 18.27
N SER A 390 26.71 -23.02 17.43
CA SER A 390 25.92 -24.21 17.66
C SER A 390 26.78 -25.45 17.78
N THR A 391 26.45 -26.32 18.73
CA THR A 391 26.99 -27.68 18.86
C THR A 391 26.04 -28.73 18.30
N GLU A 392 25.12 -28.36 17.41
CA GLU A 392 24.16 -29.29 16.82
C GLU A 392 24.87 -30.47 16.12
N GLY A 393 24.41 -31.68 16.39
CA GLY A 393 25.04 -32.91 15.90
C GLY A 393 26.21 -33.42 16.77
N TRP A 394 26.80 -32.59 17.61
CA TRP A 394 27.81 -32.94 18.58
C TRP A 394 27.19 -33.34 19.93
N LYS A 395 27.75 -34.37 20.57
CA LYS A 395 27.28 -34.90 21.87
C LYS A 395 28.47 -35.41 22.66
N SER A 396 28.29 -35.57 23.97
CA SER A 396 29.35 -36.05 24.85
C SER A 396 28.89 -37.10 25.87
N TRP A 397 29.85 -37.85 26.38
CA TRP A 397 29.72 -38.70 27.57
C TRP A 397 30.96 -38.51 28.43
N SER A 398 30.76 -38.06 29.67
CA SER A 398 31.84 -37.63 30.61
C SER A 398 32.80 -36.55 30.10
N GLY A 399 32.72 -36.17 28.82
CA GLY A 399 33.38 -34.99 28.24
C GLY A 399 32.37 -33.84 28.17
N LEU A 400 32.83 -32.67 27.71
CA LEU A 400 32.02 -31.48 27.49
C LEU A 400 32.27 -30.96 26.09
N GLU A 401 31.23 -30.68 25.35
CA GLU A 401 31.31 -29.94 24.09
C GLU A 401 30.77 -28.54 24.28
N LYS A 402 31.48 -27.52 23.84
CA LYS A 402 31.06 -26.13 23.93
C LYS A 402 31.68 -25.28 22.81
N ILE A 403 31.08 -24.15 22.50
CA ILE A 403 31.67 -23.18 21.62
C ILE A 403 32.62 -22.26 22.42
N GLY A 404 33.78 -22.04 21.87
CA GLY A 404 34.83 -21.17 22.42
C GLY A 404 35.60 -20.45 21.33
N PRO A 405 36.65 -19.69 21.69
CA PRO A 405 37.47 -18.99 20.72
C PRO A 405 38.23 -19.95 19.80
N GLY A 406 38.32 -19.62 18.51
CA GLY A 406 39.18 -20.27 17.54
C GLY A 406 40.59 -19.76 17.54
N GLU A 407 41.35 -19.99 16.45
CA GLU A 407 42.73 -19.58 16.31
C GLU A 407 42.93 -18.08 16.47
N GLY A 408 43.78 -17.66 17.41
CA GLY A 408 44.04 -16.22 17.68
C GLY A 408 42.97 -15.53 18.49
N GLY A 409 41.96 -16.25 19.02
CA GLY A 409 40.87 -15.70 19.83
C GLY A 409 39.70 -15.17 19.00
N LEU A 410 38.64 -14.71 19.70
CA LEU A 410 37.51 -14.10 19.06
C LEU A 410 37.86 -12.80 18.35
N LYS A 411 37.33 -12.59 17.17
CA LYS A 411 37.46 -11.37 16.37
C LYS A 411 36.16 -10.60 16.43
N THR A 412 36.27 -9.29 16.61
CA THR A 412 35.12 -8.40 16.63
C THR A 412 35.27 -7.36 15.54
N GLU A 413 34.35 -7.32 14.63
CA GLU A 413 34.30 -6.37 13.54
C GLU A 413 33.01 -5.53 13.62
N THR A 414 33.16 -4.25 13.33
CA THR A 414 32.05 -3.31 13.37
C THR A 414 31.78 -2.82 11.95
N PHE A 415 30.56 -3.00 11.49
CA PHE A 415 30.09 -2.57 10.18
C PHE A 415 29.09 -1.45 10.33
N GLU A 416 29.28 -0.39 9.58
CA GLU A 416 28.31 0.68 9.45
C GLU A 416 27.54 0.49 8.14
N THR A 417 26.23 0.38 8.23
CA THR A 417 25.32 0.41 7.08
C THR A 417 24.51 1.69 7.14
N SER A 418 24.43 2.41 6.03
CA SER A 418 23.59 3.58 5.90
C SER A 418 22.40 3.27 4.99
N GLU A 419 21.21 3.62 5.45
CA GLU A 419 19.98 3.59 4.66
C GLU A 419 19.38 4.99 4.59
N VAL A 420 18.69 5.32 3.50
CA VAL A 420 17.94 6.56 3.36
C VAL A 420 16.46 6.26 3.57
N VAL A 421 15.88 6.88 4.59
CA VAL A 421 14.46 6.73 4.93
C VAL A 421 13.73 8.01 4.59
N ALA A 422 12.70 7.91 3.74
CA ALA A 422 11.82 9.03 3.45
C ALA A 422 10.81 9.22 4.60
N LYS A 423 10.80 10.41 5.21
CA LYS A 423 9.83 10.81 6.22
C LYS A 423 8.94 11.91 5.63
N THR A 424 7.62 11.77 5.72
CA THR A 424 6.66 12.75 5.20
C THR A 424 5.86 13.37 6.33
N CYS A 425 5.85 14.71 6.37
CA CYS A 425 5.01 15.51 7.24
C CYS A 425 3.83 16.05 6.41
N ALA A 426 2.60 15.82 6.85
CA ALA A 426 1.42 16.49 6.33
C ALA A 426 1.34 17.88 6.98
N VAL A 427 1.80 18.90 6.27
CA VAL A 427 1.76 20.29 6.72
C VAL A 427 0.33 20.81 6.56
N LYS A 428 -0.32 21.16 7.66
CA LYS A 428 -1.68 21.71 7.68
C LYS A 428 -1.63 23.21 7.45
N LEU A 429 -2.37 23.65 6.44
CA LEU A 429 -2.59 25.04 6.09
C LEU A 429 -4.02 25.41 6.45
N THR A 430 -4.22 26.31 7.41
CA THR A 430 -5.55 26.76 7.85
C THR A 430 -5.75 28.22 7.44
N PHE A 431 -6.80 28.51 6.67
CA PHE A 431 -7.09 29.80 6.08
C PHE A 431 -8.21 30.52 6.83
N ASP A 432 -8.07 31.82 7.04
CA ASP A 432 -9.16 32.68 7.49
C ASP A 432 -9.96 33.25 6.29
N ALA A 433 -11.07 33.94 6.60
CA ALA A 433 -11.92 34.57 5.58
C ALA A 433 -11.21 35.65 4.73
N SER A 434 -10.08 36.17 5.19
CA SER A 434 -9.24 37.13 4.45
C SER A 434 -8.14 36.47 3.62
N GLY A 435 -8.08 35.14 3.64
CA GLY A 435 -7.07 34.34 2.96
C GLY A 435 -5.72 34.27 3.69
N ASN A 436 -5.60 34.80 4.93
CA ASN A 436 -4.38 34.57 5.68
C ASN A 436 -4.30 33.10 6.11
N CYS A 437 -3.09 32.56 6.10
CA CYS A 437 -2.83 31.15 6.38
C CYS A 437 -1.95 31.00 7.62
N THR A 438 -2.33 30.08 8.52
CA THR A 438 -1.47 29.57 9.59
C THR A 438 -1.01 28.17 9.22
N VAL A 439 0.27 27.87 9.53
CA VAL A 439 0.90 26.59 9.24
C VAL A 439 1.11 25.80 10.52
N SER A 440 0.74 24.53 10.52
CA SER A 440 0.98 23.59 11.62
C SER A 440 1.26 22.16 11.08
N SER A 441 1.64 21.22 11.93
CA SER A 441 1.75 19.82 11.56
C SER A 441 0.43 19.09 11.78
N ALA A 442 0.02 18.25 10.82
CA ALA A 442 -1.03 17.25 10.97
C ALA A 442 -0.47 15.83 11.16
N THR A 443 0.86 15.67 11.22
CA THR A 443 1.53 14.39 11.46
C THR A 443 2.14 14.37 12.85
N GLU A 444 1.79 13.37 13.64
CA GLU A 444 2.37 13.16 14.96
C GLU A 444 3.89 12.93 14.87
N GLY A 445 4.65 13.44 15.83
CA GLY A 445 6.10 13.32 15.89
C GLY A 445 6.89 14.31 15.04
N PHE A 446 6.22 15.12 14.20
CA PHE A 446 6.84 16.22 13.46
C PHE A 446 6.24 17.56 13.86
N THR A 447 7.04 18.61 13.76
CA THR A 447 6.56 19.98 14.00
C THR A 447 6.64 20.78 12.70
N ALA A 448 5.60 21.58 12.47
CA ALA A 448 5.57 22.58 11.41
C ALA A 448 4.96 23.87 11.97
N SER A 449 5.48 25.02 11.55
CA SER A 449 4.96 26.32 11.97
C SER A 449 5.30 27.40 10.95
N GLY A 450 4.46 28.38 10.82
CA GLY A 450 4.65 29.50 9.90
C GLY A 450 3.36 30.20 9.55
N THR A 451 3.44 31.02 8.52
CA THR A 451 2.31 31.82 8.02
C THR A 451 2.30 31.81 6.49
N GLY A 452 1.19 32.21 5.93
CA GLY A 452 1.06 32.38 4.49
C GLY A 452 -0.15 33.20 4.11
N LYS A 453 -0.42 33.27 2.82
CA LYS A 453 -1.58 33.97 2.28
C LYS A 453 -2.03 33.37 0.96
N TYR A 454 -3.32 33.11 0.84
CA TYR A 454 -3.98 32.84 -0.43
C TYR A 454 -4.40 34.15 -1.08
N VAL A 455 -4.14 34.29 -2.38
CA VAL A 455 -4.55 35.43 -3.19
C VAL A 455 -5.18 34.91 -4.48
N LYS A 456 -6.49 35.18 -4.65
CA LYS A 456 -7.19 34.85 -5.89
C LYS A 456 -6.56 35.64 -7.06
N ASP A 457 -6.30 34.97 -8.17
CA ASP A 457 -5.62 35.52 -9.36
C ASP A 457 -4.29 36.24 -9.01
N GLY A 458 -3.59 35.80 -7.96
CA GLY A 458 -2.36 36.43 -7.45
C GLY A 458 -1.19 36.33 -8.40
N GLU A 459 -1.11 35.26 -9.18
CA GLU A 459 -0.06 35.00 -10.16
C GLU A 459 -0.53 35.37 -11.57
N LYS A 460 -0.04 36.53 -12.07
CA LYS A 460 -0.48 37.10 -13.31
C LYS A 460 0.13 36.39 -14.52
N LEU A 461 -0.70 35.97 -15.49
CA LEU A 461 -0.31 35.29 -16.72
C LEU A 461 0.68 34.14 -16.45
N ALA A 462 0.51 33.44 -15.34
CA ALA A 462 1.48 32.50 -14.83
C ALA A 462 1.68 31.30 -15.77
N TRP A 463 0.59 30.75 -16.31
CA TRP A 463 0.63 29.70 -17.33
C TRP A 463 -0.70 29.62 -18.09
N GLY A 464 -0.65 29.12 -19.34
CA GLY A 464 -1.82 29.03 -20.20
C GLY A 464 -2.44 30.39 -20.55
N ASN A 465 -1.65 31.49 -20.49
CA ASN A 465 -2.09 32.87 -20.68
C ASN A 465 -3.24 33.30 -19.78
N LYS A 466 -3.30 32.76 -18.56
CA LYS A 466 -4.31 33.08 -17.54
C LYS A 466 -3.67 33.52 -16.23
N ASP A 467 -4.37 34.37 -15.52
CA ASP A 467 -4.09 34.64 -14.10
C ASP A 467 -4.44 33.39 -13.30
N ARG A 468 -3.67 33.11 -12.26
CA ARG A 468 -3.80 31.93 -11.42
C ARG A 468 -3.82 32.30 -9.94
N ASP A 469 -4.55 31.52 -9.16
CA ASP A 469 -4.53 31.66 -7.72
C ASP A 469 -3.13 31.33 -7.19
N GLY A 470 -2.69 32.09 -6.20
CA GLY A 470 -1.42 31.92 -5.51
C GLY A 470 -1.59 31.65 -4.03
N ILE A 471 -0.79 30.72 -3.49
CA ILE A 471 -0.60 30.56 -2.03
C ILE A 471 0.87 30.82 -1.74
N TYR A 472 1.15 31.82 -0.92
CA TYR A 472 2.49 32.22 -0.50
C TYR A 472 2.72 31.79 0.91
N LEU A 473 3.78 31.00 1.18
CA LEU A 473 4.06 30.40 2.47
C LEU A 473 5.48 30.74 2.93
N ASP A 474 5.64 31.02 4.22
CA ASP A 474 6.91 31.12 4.93
C ASP A 474 6.81 30.29 6.20
N TYR A 475 7.48 29.12 6.22
CA TYR A 475 7.25 28.13 7.27
C TYR A 475 8.48 27.26 7.52
N THR A 476 8.45 26.55 8.63
CA THR A 476 9.48 25.55 9.01
C THR A 476 8.84 24.18 9.17
N VAL A 477 9.63 23.13 8.87
CA VAL A 477 9.29 21.74 9.18
C VAL A 477 10.48 21.09 9.86
N ASP A 478 10.24 20.44 11.00
CA ASP A 478 11.27 19.75 11.78
C ASP A 478 11.00 18.23 11.74
N PHE A 479 11.94 17.49 11.16
CA PHE A 479 11.93 16.02 11.08
C PHE A 479 12.84 15.36 12.14
N GLY A 480 13.38 16.16 13.08
CA GLY A 480 14.37 15.76 14.07
C GLY A 480 15.80 15.95 13.57
N GLU A 481 16.29 15.03 12.77
CA GLU A 481 17.68 15.03 12.24
C GLU A 481 17.89 16.11 11.16
N LYS A 482 16.81 16.54 10.52
CA LYS A 482 16.81 17.51 9.42
C LYS A 482 15.68 18.51 9.60
N LYS A 483 15.97 19.79 9.47
CA LYS A 483 14.99 20.88 9.57
C LYS A 483 15.01 21.71 8.30
N TYR A 484 13.84 22.13 7.88
CA TYR A 484 13.62 22.96 6.70
C TYR A 484 13.02 24.29 7.11
N ALA A 485 13.61 25.38 6.64
CA ALA A 485 12.94 26.69 6.55
C ALA A 485 12.60 26.92 5.08
N ILE A 486 11.31 27.03 4.79
CA ILE A 486 10.76 26.93 3.44
C ILE A 486 10.02 28.23 3.11
N LYS A 487 10.32 28.77 1.93
CA LYS A 487 9.50 29.82 1.30
C LYS A 487 8.93 29.26 0.02
N ASP A 488 7.61 29.06 -0.02
CA ASP A 488 6.90 28.50 -1.17
C ASP A 488 5.98 29.52 -1.82
N THR A 489 5.88 29.42 -3.13
CA THR A 489 4.77 29.92 -3.93
C THR A 489 4.10 28.73 -4.59
N LEU A 490 2.83 28.51 -4.28
CA LEU A 490 1.99 27.51 -4.94
C LEU A 490 1.09 28.23 -5.92
N VAL A 491 1.13 27.81 -7.19
CA VAL A 491 0.32 28.38 -8.28
C VAL A 491 -0.74 27.36 -8.66
N SER A 492 -2.01 27.73 -8.70
CA SER A 492 -3.11 26.81 -8.98
C SER A 492 -2.96 26.18 -10.36
N ARG A 493 -3.12 24.85 -10.44
CA ARG A 493 -3.02 24.08 -11.67
C ARG A 493 -4.37 23.52 -12.11
N SER A 494 -4.96 22.65 -11.31
CA SER A 494 -6.24 22.02 -11.64
C SER A 494 -6.95 21.49 -10.39
N ARG A 495 -8.27 21.48 -10.49
CA ARG A 495 -9.16 20.87 -9.49
C ARG A 495 -9.92 19.73 -10.15
N GLU A 496 -9.18 18.73 -10.67
CA GLU A 496 -9.78 17.57 -11.33
C GLU A 496 -10.55 16.74 -10.31
N ILE A 497 -11.87 16.74 -10.45
CA ILE A 497 -12.76 15.88 -9.71
C ILE A 497 -13.40 14.92 -10.69
N LYS A 498 -13.20 13.64 -10.45
CA LYS A 498 -13.80 12.57 -11.25
C LYS A 498 -15.09 12.13 -10.60
N MET A 499 -16.06 11.74 -11.44
CA MET A 499 -17.20 10.99 -10.96
C MET A 499 -16.70 9.71 -10.30
N GLU A 500 -17.08 9.50 -9.06
CA GLU A 500 -16.76 8.31 -8.30
C GLU A 500 -18.00 7.44 -8.15
N THR A 501 -17.80 6.15 -8.15
CA THR A 501 -18.76 5.14 -7.73
C THR A 501 -18.08 4.20 -6.77
N TYR A 502 -18.83 3.55 -5.92
CA TYR A 502 -18.28 2.50 -5.07
C TYR A 502 -19.02 1.19 -5.29
N VAL A 503 -18.37 0.09 -4.99
CA VAL A 503 -18.96 -1.25 -5.07
C VAL A 503 -19.13 -1.75 -3.65
N PRO A 504 -20.34 -1.70 -3.09
CA PRO A 504 -20.59 -2.19 -1.75
C PRO A 504 -20.55 -3.71 -1.70
N THR A 505 -20.23 -4.24 -0.53
CA THR A 505 -20.39 -5.64 -0.21
C THR A 505 -21.49 -5.78 0.85
N TYR A 506 -22.42 -6.71 0.64
CA TYR A 506 -23.38 -7.09 1.65
C TYR A 506 -22.80 -8.23 2.49
N LYS A 507 -22.94 -8.14 3.82
CA LYS A 507 -22.52 -9.21 4.76
C LYS A 507 -23.74 -9.61 5.57
N GLU A 508 -24.03 -10.92 5.63
CA GLU A 508 -25.10 -11.49 6.48
C GLU A 508 -24.75 -11.40 7.96
#